data_f008b17c1d0da921649a0ccb7d2a74bc
#
_entry.id   f008b17c1d0da921649a0ccb7d2a74bc
#
_cell.length_a   1.000
_cell.length_b   1.000
_cell.length_c   1.000
_cell.angle_alpha   90.00
_cell.angle_beta   90.00
_cell.angle_gamma   90.00
#
_symmetry.space_group_name_H-M   'P 1'
#
loop_
_entity.id
_entity.type
_entity.pdbx_description
1 polymer ?
#
loop_
_entity_poly.entity_id
_entity_poly.type
_entity_poly.pdbx_seq_one_letter_code
_entity_poly.pdbx_strand_id
1 'polypeptide(L)'
;RGDRPMKDSGIEWIGEIPAEWTASKIKYCTEFAPSCNTSHLSEDSLVTFTPMECIKNGYFENREAHFSALSSSYTQYQDGDIVFAKVTPCFENGNIAIMQGLSAGFGFGSSELFVIRPQSINTEFIFYYLQNNIFKQYACATMTGTGGLKRVSPTFVRNYSVFIPSYEEQLEIVQYLDEKCSGIEVLIAKKQQHLTEIESYKKSLIYEYVTGKKEVV
;
A
#
# COMPACT_ATOMS: atom_id res chain seq x y z
N ARG A 1 -20.56 14.35 12.38
CA ARG A 1 -21.44 13.16 12.44
C ARG A 1 -22.86 13.73 12.49
N GLY A 2 -23.60 13.78 11.36
CA GLY A 2 -24.98 14.23 11.33
C GLY A 2 -25.92 13.25 12.06
N ASP A 3 -27.24 13.46 12.00
CA ASP A 3 -28.29 12.60 12.60
C ASP A 3 -28.38 11.19 11.98
N ARG A 4 -27.25 10.64 11.50
CA ARG A 4 -27.16 9.32 10.87
C ARG A 4 -27.26 8.24 11.94
N PRO A 5 -28.15 7.25 11.80
CA PRO A 5 -28.22 6.12 12.74
C PRO A 5 -26.90 5.37 12.81
N MET A 6 -26.47 5.07 14.02
CA MET A 6 -25.22 4.36 14.28
C MET A 6 -25.53 3.01 14.95
N LYS A 7 -24.62 2.04 14.79
CA LYS A 7 -24.65 0.75 15.49
C LYS A 7 -23.25 0.39 15.98
N ASP A 8 -23.17 -0.40 17.04
CA ASP A 8 -21.91 -0.97 17.50
C ASP A 8 -21.33 -1.90 16.44
N SER A 9 -20.07 -1.70 16.10
CA SER A 9 -19.34 -2.56 15.16
C SER A 9 -19.01 -3.94 15.73
N GLY A 10 -19.09 -4.11 17.05
CA GLY A 10 -18.59 -5.29 17.77
C GLY A 10 -17.06 -5.35 17.86
N ILE A 11 -16.37 -4.29 17.48
CA ILE A 11 -14.90 -4.18 17.52
C ILE A 11 -14.53 -2.93 18.34
N GLU A 12 -13.94 -3.12 19.50
CA GLU A 12 -13.67 -2.08 20.50
C GLU A 12 -12.98 -0.83 19.93
N TRP A 13 -11.95 -0.99 19.11
CA TRP A 13 -11.21 0.13 18.55
C TRP A 13 -11.92 0.87 17.41
N ILE A 14 -12.95 0.26 16.81
CA ILE A 14 -13.80 0.91 15.79
C ILE A 14 -14.94 1.65 16.46
N GLY A 15 -15.52 1.04 17.50
CA GLY A 15 -16.68 1.55 18.19
C GLY A 15 -17.93 1.52 17.31
N GLU A 16 -18.62 2.64 17.20
CA GLU A 16 -19.83 2.77 16.41
C GLU A 16 -19.54 3.04 14.92
N ILE A 17 -20.31 2.39 14.07
CA ILE A 17 -20.32 2.57 12.62
C ILE A 17 -21.73 2.96 12.16
N PRO A 18 -21.91 3.54 10.96
CA PRO A 18 -23.21 3.75 10.36
C PRO A 18 -24.04 2.47 10.32
N ALA A 19 -25.31 2.56 10.69
CA ALA A 19 -26.16 1.38 10.86
C ALA A 19 -26.35 0.59 9.56
N GLU A 20 -26.32 1.26 8.40
CA GLU A 20 -26.43 0.66 7.08
C GLU A 20 -25.15 -0.01 6.58
N TRP A 21 -23.99 0.24 7.17
CA TRP A 21 -22.76 -0.41 6.75
C TRP A 21 -22.80 -1.92 7.07
N THR A 22 -22.32 -2.71 6.11
CA THR A 22 -22.33 -4.18 6.24
C THR A 22 -21.00 -4.67 6.78
N ALA A 23 -21.04 -5.46 7.86
CA ALA A 23 -19.86 -6.14 8.37
C ALA A 23 -19.51 -7.33 7.46
N SER A 24 -18.26 -7.43 7.05
CA SER A 24 -17.73 -8.49 6.18
C SER A 24 -16.30 -8.86 6.60
N LYS A 25 -15.66 -9.72 5.82
CA LYS A 25 -14.25 -10.04 5.92
C LYS A 25 -13.60 -9.89 4.55
N ILE A 26 -12.31 -9.57 4.53
CA ILE A 26 -11.55 -9.37 3.28
C ILE A 26 -11.81 -10.53 2.30
N LYS A 27 -11.77 -11.78 2.74
CA LYS A 27 -11.99 -12.97 1.91
C LYS A 27 -13.37 -13.06 1.22
N TYR A 28 -14.35 -12.30 1.65
CA TYR A 28 -15.70 -12.32 1.06
C TYR A 28 -15.95 -11.20 0.06
N CYS A 29 -15.10 -10.20 0.04
CA CYS A 29 -15.17 -9.08 -0.91
C CYS A 29 -13.97 -9.00 -1.86
N THR A 30 -12.99 -9.90 -1.69
CA THR A 30 -11.81 -9.97 -2.53
C THR A 30 -11.41 -11.42 -2.81
N GLU A 31 -10.72 -11.65 -3.92
CA GLU A 31 -10.00 -12.89 -4.19
C GLU A 31 -8.57 -12.75 -3.68
N PHE A 32 -8.13 -13.71 -2.87
CA PHE A 32 -6.79 -13.71 -2.26
C PHE A 32 -5.86 -14.64 -3.04
N ALA A 33 -4.69 -14.15 -3.45
CA ALA A 33 -3.73 -14.84 -4.31
C ALA A 33 -4.40 -15.34 -5.62
N PRO A 34 -5.01 -14.44 -6.41
CA PRO A 34 -5.70 -14.80 -7.63
C PRO A 34 -4.73 -15.39 -8.64
N SER A 35 -5.24 -16.28 -9.50
CA SER A 35 -4.50 -16.74 -10.67
C SER A 35 -4.64 -15.74 -11.82
N CYS A 36 -3.57 -15.60 -12.63
CA CYS A 36 -3.61 -14.80 -13.85
C CYS A 36 -3.59 -15.71 -15.07
N ASN A 37 -4.43 -15.39 -16.07
CA ASN A 37 -4.37 -16.10 -17.36
C ASN A 37 -3.26 -15.51 -18.24
N THR A 38 -2.11 -16.14 -18.23
CA THR A 38 -0.91 -15.73 -18.99
C THR A 38 -0.75 -16.51 -20.30
N SER A 39 -1.75 -17.29 -20.72
CA SER A 39 -1.67 -18.18 -21.92
C SER A 39 -1.47 -17.45 -23.24
N HIS A 40 -1.75 -16.14 -23.28
CA HIS A 40 -1.56 -15.29 -24.46
C HIS A 40 -0.18 -14.63 -24.50
N LEU A 41 0.64 -14.75 -23.44
CA LEU A 41 1.98 -14.22 -23.39
C LEU A 41 2.95 -15.17 -24.10
N SER A 42 3.78 -14.62 -25.00
CA SER A 42 4.92 -15.32 -25.59
C SER A 42 6.15 -15.21 -24.69
N GLU A 43 7.16 -16.04 -24.94
CA GLU A 43 8.44 -15.97 -24.21
C GLU A 43 9.10 -14.59 -24.31
N ASP A 44 8.94 -13.90 -25.44
CA ASP A 44 9.51 -12.57 -25.69
C ASP A 44 8.63 -11.43 -25.18
N SER A 45 7.42 -11.72 -24.64
CA SER A 45 6.54 -10.67 -24.11
C SER A 45 7.22 -9.92 -22.98
N LEU A 46 7.22 -8.58 -23.05
CA LEU A 46 7.61 -7.73 -21.94
C LEU A 46 6.45 -7.63 -20.94
N VAL A 47 6.72 -7.93 -19.71
CA VAL A 47 5.78 -7.87 -18.58
C VAL A 47 6.38 -7.06 -17.45
N THR A 48 5.52 -6.50 -16.59
CA THR A 48 5.99 -5.80 -15.40
C THR A 48 6.62 -6.79 -14.41
N PHE A 49 7.79 -6.42 -13.89
CA PHE A 49 8.48 -7.16 -12.84
C PHE A 49 8.75 -6.26 -11.64
N THR A 50 8.15 -6.57 -10.49
CA THR A 50 8.35 -5.80 -9.25
C THR A 50 9.02 -6.64 -8.17
N PRO A 51 10.35 -6.59 -8.06
CA PRO A 51 11.05 -7.02 -6.86
C PRO A 51 10.51 -6.30 -5.62
N MET A 52 10.74 -6.86 -4.43
CA MET A 52 10.21 -6.33 -3.17
C MET A 52 10.52 -4.84 -2.97
N GLU A 53 11.70 -4.41 -3.37
CA GLU A 53 12.14 -3.02 -3.24
C GLU A 53 11.40 -2.04 -4.16
N CYS A 54 10.70 -2.54 -5.19
CA CYS A 54 9.90 -1.72 -6.10
C CYS A 54 8.52 -1.39 -5.55
N ILE A 55 8.00 -2.14 -4.57
CA ILE A 55 6.74 -1.81 -3.90
C ILE A 55 7.03 -0.80 -2.80
N LYS A 56 6.37 0.35 -2.88
CA LYS A 56 6.50 1.45 -1.91
C LYS A 56 5.17 1.66 -1.17
N ASN A 57 5.13 2.65 -0.29
CA ASN A 57 3.90 3.03 0.38
C ASN A 57 3.03 3.88 -0.57
N GLY A 58 2.04 3.26 -1.17
CA GLY A 58 1.08 3.92 -2.07
C GLY A 58 1.39 3.81 -3.57
N TYR A 59 2.57 3.37 -3.97
CA TYR A 59 2.96 3.27 -5.38
C TYR A 59 3.97 2.14 -5.61
N PHE A 60 4.26 1.87 -6.88
CA PHE A 60 5.32 0.95 -7.26
C PHE A 60 6.20 1.53 -8.38
N GLU A 61 7.44 1.07 -8.43
CA GLU A 61 8.38 1.38 -9.53
C GLU A 61 8.22 0.30 -10.59
N ASN A 62 7.75 0.70 -11.78
CA ASN A 62 7.59 -0.24 -12.89
C ASN A 62 8.98 -0.59 -13.46
N ARG A 63 9.30 -1.88 -13.46
CA ARG A 63 10.41 -2.46 -14.20
C ARG A 63 9.86 -3.49 -15.16
N GLU A 64 10.54 -3.71 -16.26
CA GLU A 64 10.15 -4.69 -17.27
C GLU A 64 11.12 -5.85 -17.32
N ALA A 65 10.60 -7.02 -17.61
CA ALA A 65 11.37 -8.23 -17.87
C ALA A 65 10.70 -9.05 -18.98
N HIS A 66 11.49 -9.83 -19.71
CA HIS A 66 10.94 -10.83 -20.61
C HIS A 66 10.25 -11.94 -19.83
N PHE A 67 9.09 -12.37 -20.31
CA PHE A 67 8.30 -13.42 -19.64
C PHE A 67 9.10 -14.73 -19.48
N SER A 68 9.92 -15.09 -20.47
CA SER A 68 10.83 -16.25 -20.40
C SER A 68 11.87 -16.20 -19.27
N ALA A 69 12.23 -14.99 -18.80
CA ALA A 69 13.18 -14.82 -17.69
C ALA A 69 12.54 -15.01 -16.31
N LEU A 70 11.19 -15.17 -16.23
CA LEU A 70 10.47 -15.20 -14.98
C LEU A 70 10.23 -16.63 -14.52
N SER A 71 10.51 -16.88 -13.25
CA SER A 71 10.26 -18.17 -12.60
C SER A 71 8.78 -18.33 -12.25
N SER A 72 8.26 -19.55 -12.34
CA SER A 72 6.94 -19.94 -11.87
C SER A 72 6.74 -19.72 -10.35
N SER A 73 7.80 -19.48 -9.62
CA SER A 73 7.75 -19.19 -8.17
C SER A 73 7.40 -17.72 -7.86
N TYR A 74 7.43 -16.82 -8.84
CA TYR A 74 7.03 -15.44 -8.65
C TYR A 74 5.53 -15.31 -8.45
N THR A 75 5.15 -14.37 -7.59
CA THR A 75 3.75 -14.00 -7.40
C THR A 75 3.24 -13.25 -8.63
N GLN A 76 2.08 -13.68 -9.15
CA GLN A 76 1.44 -13.07 -10.32
C GLN A 76 0.35 -12.10 -9.89
N TYR A 77 0.15 -11.05 -10.67
CA TYR A 77 -0.92 -10.06 -10.49
C TYR A 77 -1.24 -9.40 -11.83
N GLN A 78 -2.37 -8.69 -11.88
CA GLN A 78 -2.82 -7.94 -13.06
C GLN A 78 -3.27 -6.52 -12.67
N ASP A 79 -3.57 -5.71 -13.68
CA ASP A 79 -4.13 -4.37 -13.44
C ASP A 79 -5.38 -4.44 -12.55
N GLY A 80 -5.45 -3.54 -11.57
CA GLY A 80 -6.50 -3.48 -10.55
C GLY A 80 -6.26 -4.32 -9.29
N ASP A 81 -5.25 -5.19 -9.28
CA ASP A 81 -4.88 -5.93 -8.07
C ASP A 81 -4.16 -5.02 -7.05
N ILE A 82 -4.38 -5.29 -5.77
CA ILE A 82 -3.62 -4.68 -4.68
C ILE A 82 -2.52 -5.65 -4.27
N VAL A 83 -1.27 -5.16 -4.32
CA VAL A 83 -0.08 -5.93 -3.97
C VAL A 83 0.60 -5.30 -2.76
N PHE A 84 0.93 -6.10 -1.75
CA PHE A 84 1.62 -5.63 -0.56
C PHE A 84 2.58 -6.67 0.01
N ALA A 85 3.63 -6.17 0.68
CA ALA A 85 4.62 -7.02 1.32
C ALA A 85 4.00 -7.85 2.45
N LYS A 86 4.48 -9.09 2.64
CA LYS A 86 4.09 -9.92 3.79
C LYS A 86 5.19 -10.08 4.84
N VAL A 87 6.40 -9.57 4.57
CA VAL A 87 7.60 -9.77 5.41
C VAL A 87 8.11 -8.47 6.00
N THR A 88 8.80 -8.58 7.15
CA THR A 88 9.60 -7.52 7.75
C THR A 88 10.83 -7.18 6.90
N PRO A 89 11.30 -5.91 6.85
CA PRO A 89 10.64 -4.71 7.39
C PRO A 89 9.61 -4.09 6.42
N CYS A 90 9.46 -4.67 5.21
CA CYS A 90 8.68 -4.06 4.13
C CYS A 90 7.19 -3.89 4.49
N PHE A 91 6.58 -4.89 5.17
CA PHE A 91 5.20 -4.75 5.65
C PHE A 91 5.06 -3.64 6.70
N GLU A 92 6.00 -3.55 7.65
CA GLU A 92 6.01 -2.52 8.70
C GLU A 92 6.19 -1.12 8.11
N ASN A 93 6.93 -1.00 7.01
CA ASN A 93 7.10 0.24 6.25
C ASN A 93 5.86 0.62 5.45
N GLY A 94 4.83 -0.25 5.38
CA GLY A 94 3.61 -0.01 4.64
C GLY A 94 3.77 -0.15 3.12
N ASN A 95 4.66 -1.04 2.66
CA ASN A 95 4.86 -1.30 1.23
C ASN A 95 3.62 -1.99 0.65
N ILE A 96 2.77 -1.20 -0.01
CA ILE A 96 1.51 -1.58 -0.64
C ILE A 96 1.26 -0.69 -1.86
N ALA A 97 0.71 -1.24 -2.93
CA ALA A 97 0.34 -0.48 -4.13
C ALA A 97 -0.87 -1.10 -4.83
N ILE A 98 -1.66 -0.27 -5.50
CA ILE A 98 -2.59 -0.72 -6.54
C ILE A 98 -1.79 -0.86 -7.82
N MET A 99 -1.87 -2.02 -8.46
CA MET A 99 -1.15 -2.30 -9.69
C MET A 99 -1.95 -1.75 -10.88
N GLN A 100 -1.37 -0.77 -11.59
CA GLN A 100 -2.02 -0.09 -12.71
C GLN A 100 -1.00 0.25 -13.79
N GLY A 101 -1.41 0.15 -15.07
CA GLY A 101 -0.55 0.44 -16.20
C GLY A 101 0.59 -0.55 -16.37
N LEU A 102 0.32 -1.82 -16.09
CA LEU A 102 1.28 -2.90 -16.20
C LEU A 102 1.57 -3.20 -17.67
N SER A 103 2.82 -3.54 -18.00
CA SER A 103 3.22 -4.02 -19.31
C SER A 103 2.46 -5.31 -19.64
N ALA A 104 1.79 -5.34 -20.81
CA ALA A 104 0.85 -6.39 -21.19
C ALA A 104 -0.32 -6.65 -20.19
N GLY A 105 -0.59 -5.72 -19.26
CA GLY A 105 -1.64 -5.86 -18.22
C GLY A 105 -1.32 -6.83 -17.10
N PHE A 106 -0.09 -7.37 -17.07
CA PHE A 106 0.33 -8.37 -16.09
C PHE A 106 1.66 -8.02 -15.44
N GLY A 107 1.81 -8.50 -14.21
CA GLY A 107 3.03 -8.34 -13.47
C GLY A 107 3.41 -9.58 -12.67
N PHE A 108 4.69 -9.64 -12.37
CA PHE A 108 5.33 -10.69 -11.58
C PHE A 108 6.19 -10.04 -10.52
N GLY A 109 6.15 -10.58 -9.32
CA GLY A 109 6.91 -10.01 -8.22
C GLY A 109 7.39 -11.07 -7.24
N SER A 110 8.06 -10.59 -6.20
CA SER A 110 8.60 -11.45 -5.15
C SER A 110 7.55 -12.43 -4.61
N SER A 111 7.96 -13.67 -4.34
CA SER A 111 7.12 -14.65 -3.62
C SER A 111 6.72 -14.19 -2.21
N GLU A 112 7.34 -13.14 -1.70
CA GLU A 112 7.04 -12.52 -0.40
C GLU A 112 5.99 -11.38 -0.50
N LEU A 113 5.17 -11.37 -1.55
CA LEU A 113 4.06 -10.44 -1.73
C LEU A 113 2.73 -11.16 -1.49
N PHE A 114 1.77 -10.44 -0.92
CA PHE A 114 0.35 -10.76 -0.99
C PHE A 114 -0.26 -10.07 -2.20
N VAL A 115 -1.20 -10.73 -2.84
CA VAL A 115 -2.04 -10.16 -3.90
C VAL A 115 -3.50 -10.32 -3.51
N ILE A 116 -4.24 -9.25 -3.60
CA ILE A 116 -5.70 -9.21 -3.36
C ILE A 116 -6.35 -8.58 -4.59
N ARG A 117 -7.34 -9.27 -5.15
CA ARG A 117 -8.18 -8.77 -6.24
C ARG A 117 -9.54 -8.38 -5.69
N PRO A 118 -9.88 -7.08 -5.64
CA PRO A 118 -11.22 -6.64 -5.25
C PRO A 118 -12.29 -7.19 -6.20
N GLN A 119 -13.44 -7.64 -5.68
CA GLN A 119 -14.54 -8.20 -6.48
C GLN A 119 -15.85 -7.45 -6.25
N SER A 120 -16.25 -7.29 -4.99
CA SER A 120 -17.51 -6.63 -4.60
C SER A 120 -17.30 -5.41 -3.71
N ILE A 121 -16.14 -4.79 -3.84
CA ILE A 121 -15.71 -3.61 -3.08
C ILE A 121 -14.86 -2.71 -4.01
N ASN A 122 -14.95 -1.41 -3.84
CA ASN A 122 -14.11 -0.47 -4.60
C ASN A 122 -12.62 -0.68 -4.25
N THR A 123 -11.76 -0.66 -5.25
CA THR A 123 -10.32 -0.97 -5.12
C THR A 123 -9.61 0.04 -4.22
N GLU A 124 -9.85 1.32 -4.44
CA GLU A 124 -9.22 2.40 -3.67
C GLU A 124 -9.73 2.40 -2.23
N PHE A 125 -11.02 2.10 -2.00
CA PHE A 125 -11.59 1.99 -0.67
C PHE A 125 -10.91 0.90 0.16
N ILE A 126 -10.81 -0.33 -0.37
CA ILE A 126 -10.13 -1.41 0.35
C ILE A 126 -8.63 -1.18 0.46
N PHE A 127 -8.01 -0.49 -0.49
CA PHE A 127 -6.62 -0.07 -0.42
C PHE A 127 -6.37 0.86 0.77
N TYR A 128 -7.19 1.92 0.96
CA TYR A 128 -7.11 2.79 2.14
C TYR A 128 -7.36 2.01 3.44
N TYR A 129 -8.28 1.05 3.40
CA TYR A 129 -8.57 0.20 4.56
C TYR A 129 -7.34 -0.62 4.99
N LEU A 130 -6.58 -1.15 4.03
CA LEU A 130 -5.34 -1.90 4.27
C LEU A 130 -4.16 -1.01 4.70
N GLN A 131 -4.17 0.28 4.37
CA GLN A 131 -3.16 1.23 4.85
C GLN A 131 -3.40 1.69 6.29
N ASN A 132 -4.54 1.37 6.89
CA ASN A 132 -4.86 1.76 8.25
C ASN A 132 -3.81 1.23 9.24
N ASN A 133 -3.31 2.13 10.09
CA ASN A 133 -2.31 1.78 11.11
C ASN A 133 -2.77 0.67 12.06
N ILE A 134 -4.05 0.57 12.33
CA ILE A 134 -4.61 -0.46 13.22
C ILE A 134 -4.56 -1.83 12.55
N PHE A 135 -4.95 -1.92 11.26
CA PHE A 135 -4.73 -3.14 10.47
C PHE A 135 -3.27 -3.58 10.55
N LYS A 136 -2.34 -2.65 10.32
CA LYS A 136 -0.90 -2.92 10.34
C LYS A 136 -0.43 -3.41 11.72
N GLN A 137 -0.87 -2.79 12.82
CA GLN A 137 -0.50 -3.21 14.18
C GLN A 137 -0.98 -4.63 14.49
N TYR A 138 -2.25 -4.95 14.20
CA TYR A 138 -2.79 -6.29 14.42
C TYR A 138 -2.13 -7.33 13.52
N ALA A 139 -1.85 -6.99 12.26
CA ALA A 139 -1.13 -7.87 11.35
C ALA A 139 0.29 -8.18 11.86
N CYS A 140 1.02 -7.17 12.32
CA CYS A 140 2.34 -7.34 12.93
C CYS A 140 2.31 -8.24 14.17
N ALA A 141 1.25 -8.16 14.99
CA ALA A 141 1.08 -9.04 16.15
C ALA A 141 0.90 -10.53 15.78
N THR A 142 0.49 -10.82 14.54
CA THR A 142 0.36 -12.20 14.02
C THR A 142 1.63 -12.72 13.34
N MET A 143 2.67 -11.91 13.24
CA MET A 143 3.89 -12.28 12.52
C MET A 143 4.62 -13.43 13.18
N THR A 144 5.01 -14.40 12.39
CA THR A 144 5.84 -15.54 12.77
C THR A 144 7.10 -15.60 11.91
N GLY A 145 8.18 -16.16 12.46
CA GLY A 145 9.46 -16.31 11.78
C GLY A 145 10.65 -16.14 12.72
N THR A 146 11.85 -16.40 12.22
CA THR A 146 13.11 -16.35 12.98
C THR A 146 14.13 -15.46 12.27
N GLY A 147 15.18 -15.05 12.99
CA GLY A 147 16.30 -14.33 12.39
C GLY A 147 15.97 -12.93 11.82
N GLY A 148 14.96 -12.25 12.38
CA GLY A 148 14.56 -10.93 11.91
C GLY A 148 13.63 -10.96 10.67
N LEU A 149 13.43 -12.11 10.04
CA LEU A 149 12.51 -12.26 8.91
C LEU A 149 11.18 -12.87 9.39
N LYS A 150 10.24 -12.02 9.72
CA LYS A 150 8.88 -12.39 10.14
C LYS A 150 7.88 -12.19 9.01
N ARG A 151 6.83 -13.00 8.99
CA ARG A 151 5.76 -12.93 7.98
C ARG A 151 4.40 -12.78 8.63
N VAL A 152 3.58 -11.91 8.06
CA VAL A 152 2.16 -11.76 8.43
C VAL A 152 1.40 -13.04 8.10
N SER A 153 0.50 -13.44 8.98
CA SER A 153 -0.37 -14.59 8.75
C SER A 153 -1.36 -14.35 7.60
N PRO A 154 -1.36 -15.17 6.54
CA PRO A 154 -2.38 -15.09 5.48
C PRO A 154 -3.81 -15.26 6.04
N THR A 155 -3.96 -16.12 7.05
CA THR A 155 -5.23 -16.37 7.72
C THR A 155 -5.75 -15.12 8.43
N PHE A 156 -4.86 -14.34 9.04
CA PHE A 156 -5.23 -13.05 9.62
C PHE A 156 -5.77 -12.09 8.57
N VAL A 157 -5.02 -11.85 7.48
CA VAL A 157 -5.45 -10.93 6.41
C VAL A 157 -6.80 -11.33 5.84
N ARG A 158 -6.98 -12.60 5.49
CA ARG A 158 -8.23 -13.13 4.91
C ARG A 158 -9.44 -12.95 5.83
N ASN A 159 -9.26 -13.10 7.14
CA ASN A 159 -10.33 -13.03 8.12
C ASN A 159 -10.47 -11.66 8.79
N TYR A 160 -9.66 -10.68 8.41
CA TYR A 160 -9.76 -9.33 8.94
C TYR A 160 -11.11 -8.72 8.59
N SER A 161 -11.76 -8.12 9.60
CA SER A 161 -13.08 -7.53 9.44
C SER A 161 -13.01 -6.23 8.67
N VAL A 162 -13.93 -6.04 7.75
CA VAL A 162 -14.13 -4.80 6.98
C VAL A 162 -15.59 -4.40 7.04
N PHE A 163 -15.85 -3.10 7.16
CA PHE A 163 -17.19 -2.53 7.17
C PHE A 163 -17.42 -1.80 5.87
N ILE A 164 -18.41 -2.27 5.11
CA ILE A 164 -18.61 -1.90 3.71
C ILE A 164 -19.83 -0.97 3.60
N PRO A 165 -19.63 0.31 3.20
CA PRO A 165 -20.69 1.24 2.79
C PRO A 165 -21.38 0.80 1.50
N SER A 166 -22.41 1.55 1.08
CA SER A 166 -22.88 1.49 -0.30
C SER A 166 -21.74 1.82 -1.27
N TYR A 167 -21.85 1.36 -2.53
CA TYR A 167 -20.77 1.61 -3.50
C TYR A 167 -20.58 3.11 -3.78
N GLU A 168 -21.66 3.86 -3.81
CA GLU A 168 -21.64 5.31 -3.96
C GLU A 168 -20.89 5.99 -2.81
N GLU A 169 -21.16 5.57 -1.58
CA GLU A 169 -20.47 6.10 -0.40
C GLU A 169 -18.99 5.70 -0.36
N GLN A 170 -18.64 4.50 -0.86
CA GLN A 170 -17.22 4.14 -1.03
C GLN A 170 -16.50 5.14 -1.94
N LEU A 171 -17.12 5.50 -3.08
CA LEU A 171 -16.57 6.49 -4.01
C LEU A 171 -16.42 7.88 -3.36
N GLU A 172 -17.42 8.33 -2.62
CA GLU A 172 -17.36 9.61 -1.89
C GLU A 172 -16.23 9.64 -0.86
N ILE A 173 -16.06 8.53 -0.11
CA ILE A 173 -14.97 8.37 0.87
C ILE A 173 -13.61 8.40 0.17
N VAL A 174 -13.46 7.68 -0.93
CA VAL A 174 -12.23 7.65 -1.73
C VAL A 174 -11.89 9.04 -2.23
N GLN A 175 -12.83 9.72 -2.90
CA GLN A 175 -12.60 11.06 -3.42
C GLN A 175 -12.17 12.04 -2.31
N TYR A 176 -12.81 11.98 -1.16
CA TYR A 176 -12.42 12.81 -0.01
C TYR A 176 -11.02 12.51 0.48
N LEU A 177 -10.67 11.22 0.60
CA LEU A 177 -9.34 10.80 1.05
C LEU A 177 -8.26 11.18 0.04
N ASP A 178 -8.49 10.98 -1.25
CA ASP A 178 -7.56 11.35 -2.32
C ASP A 178 -7.25 12.85 -2.27
N GLU A 179 -8.28 13.69 -2.15
CA GLU A 179 -8.10 15.15 -2.03
C GLU A 179 -7.28 15.51 -0.78
N LYS A 180 -7.59 14.93 0.38
CA LYS A 180 -6.91 15.25 1.63
C LYS A 180 -5.49 14.71 1.66
N CYS A 181 -5.28 13.47 1.24
CA CYS A 181 -3.96 12.83 1.20
C CYS A 181 -3.04 13.55 0.22
N SER A 182 -3.50 13.86 -1.00
CA SER A 182 -2.72 14.63 -1.97
C SER A 182 -2.33 16.01 -1.43
N GLY A 183 -3.26 16.72 -0.77
CA GLY A 183 -2.96 17.99 -0.12
C GLY A 183 -1.88 17.87 0.97
N ILE A 184 -1.94 16.80 1.77
CA ILE A 184 -0.94 16.51 2.81
C ILE A 184 0.42 16.18 2.17
N GLU A 185 0.46 15.39 1.11
CA GLU A 185 1.69 15.02 0.40
C GLU A 185 2.40 16.26 -0.17
N VAL A 186 1.66 17.18 -0.77
CA VAL A 186 2.20 18.47 -1.24
C VAL A 186 2.83 19.26 -0.09
N LEU A 187 2.18 19.27 1.09
CA LEU A 187 2.72 19.95 2.26
C LEU A 187 3.99 19.27 2.79
N ILE A 188 4.02 17.94 2.82
CA ILE A 188 5.20 17.17 3.22
C ILE A 188 6.36 17.47 2.28
N ALA A 189 6.14 17.44 0.96
CA ALA A 189 7.17 17.74 -0.05
C ALA A 189 7.76 19.15 0.14
N LYS A 190 6.91 20.17 0.33
CA LYS A 190 7.36 21.55 0.61
C LYS A 190 8.18 21.64 1.88
N LYS A 191 7.77 20.96 2.96
CA LYS A 191 8.51 20.94 4.22
C LYS A 191 9.87 20.25 4.06
N GLN A 192 9.95 19.17 3.30
CA GLN A 192 11.19 18.45 3.03
C GLN A 192 12.15 19.30 2.22
N GLN A 193 11.65 20.01 1.19
CA GLN A 193 12.46 20.96 0.43
C GLN A 193 13.03 22.05 1.34
N HIS A 194 12.19 22.66 2.18
CA HIS A 194 12.62 23.72 3.11
C HIS A 194 13.66 23.22 4.11
N LEU A 195 13.52 21.97 4.60
CA LEU A 195 14.54 21.36 5.46
C LEU A 195 15.89 21.24 4.74
N THR A 196 15.89 20.79 3.48
CA THR A 196 17.10 20.69 2.66
C THR A 196 17.78 22.05 2.45
N GLU A 197 17.00 23.11 2.23
CA GLU A 197 17.50 24.47 2.09
C GLU A 197 18.17 24.98 3.39
N ILE A 198 17.53 24.74 4.56
CA ILE A 198 18.08 25.09 5.86
C ILE A 198 19.37 24.31 6.14
N GLU A 199 19.43 23.03 5.84
CA GLU A 199 20.65 22.23 6.00
C GLU A 199 21.77 22.71 5.09
N SER A 200 21.47 23.12 3.86
CA SER A 200 22.44 23.71 2.92
C SER A 200 22.96 25.05 3.46
N TYR A 201 22.07 25.91 3.94
CA TYR A 201 22.42 27.18 4.55
C TYR A 201 23.32 26.98 5.78
N LYS A 202 23.00 26.04 6.65
CA LYS A 202 23.87 25.68 7.80
C LYS A 202 25.28 25.30 7.37
N LYS A 203 25.39 24.46 6.31
CA LYS A 203 26.70 24.06 5.76
C LYS A 203 27.47 25.25 5.20
N SER A 204 26.80 26.16 4.51
CA SER A 204 27.42 27.41 3.99
C SER A 204 27.91 28.29 5.10
N LEU A 205 27.10 28.51 6.15
CA LEU A 205 27.54 29.31 7.33
C LEU A 205 28.78 28.70 7.96
N ILE A 206 28.79 27.41 8.24
CA ILE A 206 29.96 26.75 8.84
C ILE A 206 31.20 27.01 7.97
N TYR A 207 31.09 26.79 6.65
CA TYR A 207 32.18 26.99 5.72
C TYR A 207 32.70 28.45 5.74
N GLU A 208 31.81 29.45 5.68
CA GLU A 208 32.15 30.85 5.61
C GLU A 208 32.92 31.32 6.87
N TYR A 209 32.48 30.91 8.07
CA TYR A 209 33.08 31.31 9.32
C TYR A 209 34.38 30.55 9.64
N VAL A 210 34.42 29.22 9.43
CA VAL A 210 35.63 28.43 9.72
C VAL A 210 36.76 28.65 8.72
N THR A 211 36.47 29.19 7.54
CA THR A 211 37.49 29.53 6.53
C THR A 211 37.84 31.00 6.50
N GLY A 212 37.31 31.79 7.45
CA GLY A 212 37.59 33.22 7.54
C GLY A 212 37.00 34.09 6.42
N LYS A 213 36.01 33.58 5.68
CA LYS A 213 35.28 34.34 4.64
C LYS A 213 34.27 35.31 5.22
N LYS A 214 33.84 35.06 6.46
CA LYS A 214 33.06 35.98 7.28
C LYS A 214 33.64 36.10 8.68
N GLU A 215 33.56 37.27 9.24
CA GLU A 215 33.96 37.57 10.63
C GLU A 215 32.73 37.46 11.55
N VAL A 216 32.99 37.03 12.79
CA VAL A 216 31.95 37.06 13.85
C VAL A 216 31.85 38.50 14.31
N VAL A 217 30.71 39.14 14.06
CA VAL A 217 30.42 40.52 14.52
C VAL A 217 29.82 40.48 15.91
#